data_79dee4cc0b36c08f96dcd349a770e407
#
_entry.id   79dee4cc0b36c08f96dcd349a770e407
#
_cell.length_a   1.000
_cell.length_b   1.000
_cell.length_c   1.000
_cell.angle_alpha   90.00
_cell.angle_beta   90.00
_cell.angle_gamma   90.00
#
_symmetry.space_group_name_H-M   'P 1'
#
loop_
_entity.id
_entity.type
_entity.pdbx_description
1 polymer ?
#
loop_
_entity_poly.entity_id
_entity_poly.type
_entity_poly.pdbx_seq_one_letter_code
_entity_poly.pdbx_strand_id
1 'polypeptide(L)'
;MILTAIFNVSYGGGIFLKPIQLQLQRFCLLFFCILALVLSGCGGTAQPAQEAQQTYTLTDQLGREVTLPENPQRIVVLQHHSLDILVQLGAKDKVVGVMKNWDNLLDKSFAHVMPGIADLPMPGTLKDASVEEIAQLKPDVVIVSNQMPRETIDKLEKLGIPVVGITLYTADKEQASTLSPDLKDPEEAYNDGLRRAVTILARIAGNPDRGEQLLAYIQKNRQIVSDHLAEIPEDQRVRVFMANENNYTYGTGKYVGLAMKRAGAKNVAETLKGYVQVTPEQVAAWNPDVIFVQSRYAPILEQIKTSPAWREINAVKNGRLYMAPDYAKPWGNPTPESMALGEIWLAKTLYPDHFQDVDMDALVNDYYKTFYGVPYDA
;
A
#
# COMPACT_ATOMS: atom_id res chain seq x y z
N MET A 1 23.60 26.69 65.25
CA MET A 1 24.52 27.76 65.70
C MET A 1 23.70 29.03 65.84
N ILE A 2 23.45 29.36 67.12
CA ILE A 2 23.42 30.71 67.72
C ILE A 2 22.19 31.56 67.32
N LEU A 3 21.39 32.12 68.21
CA LEU A 3 21.49 32.46 69.64
C LEU A 3 20.13 32.65 70.28
N THR A 4 19.97 32.14 71.41
CA THR A 4 18.98 32.42 72.46
C THR A 4 19.27 33.82 73.06
N ALA A 5 18.27 34.65 73.33
CA ALA A 5 18.36 35.68 74.40
C ALA A 5 17.02 35.88 75.06
N ILE A 6 17.02 35.58 76.30
CA ILE A 6 16.08 35.76 77.38
C ILE A 6 15.94 37.25 77.70
N PHE A 7 14.73 37.76 77.93
CA PHE A 7 14.50 38.77 78.97
C PHE A 7 13.14 38.60 79.59
N ASN A 8 13.23 38.23 80.87
CA ASN A 8 12.15 38.11 81.81
C ASN A 8 12.07 39.47 82.56
N VAL A 9 10.96 40.16 82.47
CA VAL A 9 10.59 41.23 83.43
C VAL A 9 9.13 41.03 83.81
N SER A 10 8.95 40.67 85.09
CA SER A 10 7.68 40.63 85.80
C SER A 10 7.37 42.06 86.33
N TYR A 11 6.24 42.58 86.00
CA TYR A 11 5.50 43.53 86.89
C TYR A 11 4.04 43.38 86.70
N GLY A 12 3.35 43.25 87.88
CA GLY A 12 1.94 43.01 88.00
C GLY A 12 1.10 44.26 87.74
N GLY A 13 -0.09 44.04 87.31
CA GLY A 13 -1.12 45.06 87.18
C GLY A 13 -2.23 44.59 86.25
N GLY A 14 -3.24 43.97 86.80
CA GLY A 14 -4.41 43.61 86.00
C GLY A 14 -5.20 44.82 85.54
N ILE A 15 -5.63 44.81 84.28
CA ILE A 15 -6.83 45.52 83.77
C ILE A 15 -7.26 44.86 82.45
N PHE A 16 -8.49 44.39 82.47
CA PHE A 16 -9.41 44.12 81.39
C PHE A 16 -8.93 44.32 79.89
N LEU A 17 -8.53 43.22 79.25
CA LEU A 17 -8.37 43.18 77.81
C LEU A 17 -8.99 41.91 77.16
N LYS A 18 -10.04 41.33 77.73
CA LYS A 18 -10.66 40.12 77.20
C LYS A 18 -11.61 40.30 75.99
N PRO A 19 -12.21 41.46 75.65
CA PRO A 19 -13.10 41.51 74.48
C PRO A 19 -12.40 41.78 73.15
N ILE A 20 -11.20 42.44 73.15
CA ILE A 20 -10.51 42.80 71.86
C ILE A 20 -9.77 41.58 71.21
N GLN A 21 -9.24 40.71 72.01
CA GLN A 21 -8.53 39.54 71.50
C GLN A 21 -9.49 38.49 70.89
N LEU A 22 -10.71 38.40 71.43
CA LEU A 22 -11.73 37.52 70.90
C LEU A 22 -12.33 38.05 69.55
N GLN A 23 -12.41 39.35 69.40
CA GLN A 23 -12.86 40.00 68.15
C GLN A 23 -11.75 39.90 67.07
N LEU A 24 -10.50 40.04 67.44
CA LEU A 24 -9.36 39.92 66.47
C LEU A 24 -9.22 38.46 65.98
N GLN A 25 -9.42 37.46 66.87
CA GLN A 25 -9.41 36.05 66.46
C GLN A 25 -10.61 35.68 65.57
N ARG A 26 -11.78 36.28 65.81
CA ARG A 26 -12.94 36.09 64.92
C ARG A 26 -12.78 36.77 63.59
N PHE A 27 -12.11 37.92 63.52
CA PHE A 27 -11.81 38.65 62.27
C PHE A 27 -10.74 37.95 61.44
N CYS A 28 -9.68 37.38 62.09
CA CYS A 28 -8.68 36.58 61.42
C CYS A 28 -9.24 35.27 60.90
N LEU A 29 -10.13 34.58 61.65
CA LEU A 29 -10.79 33.35 61.20
C LEU A 29 -11.76 33.60 60.02
N LEU A 30 -12.52 34.74 60.03
CA LEU A 30 -13.37 35.11 58.91
C LEU A 30 -12.55 35.52 57.67
N PHE A 31 -11.41 36.18 57.83
CA PHE A 31 -10.54 36.58 56.72
C PHE A 31 -9.87 35.33 56.11
N PHE A 32 -9.48 34.35 56.94
CA PHE A 32 -8.90 33.10 56.45
C PHE A 32 -9.96 32.22 55.75
N CYS A 33 -11.20 32.19 56.22
CA CYS A 33 -12.29 31.49 55.55
C CYS A 33 -12.70 32.15 54.22
N ILE A 34 -12.67 33.48 54.13
CA ILE A 34 -12.96 34.18 52.88
C ILE A 34 -11.80 34.04 51.89
N LEU A 35 -10.54 34.01 52.33
CA LEU A 35 -9.40 33.76 51.48
C LEU A 35 -9.36 32.30 50.99
N ALA A 36 -9.83 31.33 51.75
CA ALA A 36 -9.97 29.92 51.34
C ALA A 36 -11.12 29.74 50.34
N LEU A 37 -12.18 30.51 50.39
CA LEU A 37 -13.28 30.50 49.41
C LEU A 37 -12.93 31.15 48.07
N VAL A 38 -12.04 32.14 48.05
CA VAL A 38 -11.56 32.76 46.81
C VAL A 38 -10.52 31.91 46.08
N LEU A 39 -9.77 31.04 46.82
CA LEU A 39 -8.85 30.06 46.21
C LEU A 39 -9.55 28.79 45.70
N SER A 40 -10.80 28.52 46.11
CA SER A 40 -11.59 27.39 45.62
C SER A 40 -12.42 27.68 44.39
N GLY A 41 -12.40 28.91 43.90
CA GLY A 41 -13.25 29.40 42.81
C GLY A 41 -12.63 29.35 41.40
N CYS A 42 -11.39 28.81 41.23
CA CYS A 42 -10.77 28.56 39.93
C CYS A 42 -10.42 27.09 39.70
N GLY A 43 -11.33 26.19 40.09
CA GLY A 43 -11.40 24.84 39.59
C GLY A 43 -12.10 24.85 38.22
N GLY A 44 -11.53 25.54 37.23
CA GLY A 44 -11.79 25.23 35.85
C GLY A 44 -11.37 23.77 35.69
N THR A 45 -12.30 22.88 35.39
CA THR A 45 -11.98 21.57 34.81
C THR A 45 -11.08 21.88 33.63
N ALA A 46 -9.77 21.75 33.82
CA ALA A 46 -8.86 21.68 32.71
C ALA A 46 -9.38 20.48 31.94
N GLN A 47 -10.10 20.74 30.85
CA GLN A 47 -10.35 19.78 29.81
C GLN A 47 -8.96 19.23 29.50
N PRO A 48 -8.73 17.90 29.58
CA PRO A 48 -7.40 17.38 29.27
C PRO A 48 -7.04 18.00 27.94
N ALA A 49 -5.91 18.72 27.92
CA ALA A 49 -5.37 19.28 26.68
C ALA A 49 -5.33 18.09 25.75
N GLN A 50 -6.13 18.14 24.68
CA GLN A 50 -6.11 17.10 23.64
C GLN A 50 -4.66 17.12 23.18
N GLU A 51 -3.91 16.07 23.50
CA GLU A 51 -2.52 15.96 23.08
C GLU A 51 -2.53 16.23 21.59
N ALA A 52 -1.81 17.27 21.16
CA ALA A 52 -1.74 17.63 19.75
C ALA A 52 -1.24 16.38 19.02
N GLN A 53 -2.10 15.77 18.25
CA GLN A 53 -1.79 14.53 17.52
C GLN A 53 -0.54 14.82 16.68
N GLN A 54 0.56 14.12 16.97
CA GLN A 54 1.79 14.30 16.21
C GLN A 54 1.53 13.99 14.75
N THR A 55 2.05 14.81 13.87
CA THR A 55 1.88 14.69 12.42
C THR A 55 3.20 14.71 11.71
N TYR A 56 3.24 14.10 10.52
CA TYR A 56 4.36 14.21 9.59
C TYR A 56 3.86 14.56 8.19
N THR A 57 4.74 15.12 7.38
CA THR A 57 4.43 15.45 5.98
C THR A 57 5.24 14.55 5.04
N LEU A 58 4.61 14.07 3.97
CA LEU A 58 5.25 13.35 2.89
C LEU A 58 4.83 13.91 1.54
N THR A 59 5.65 13.65 0.52
CA THR A 59 5.27 13.88 -0.88
C THR A 59 4.74 12.57 -1.46
N ASP A 60 3.48 12.54 -1.88
CA ASP A 60 2.86 11.38 -2.50
C ASP A 60 3.32 11.18 -3.97
N GLN A 61 2.87 10.10 -4.59
CA GLN A 61 3.27 9.81 -5.96
C GLN A 61 2.52 10.64 -7.03
N LEU A 62 1.54 11.45 -6.63
CA LEU A 62 0.94 12.49 -7.48
C LEU A 62 1.67 13.83 -7.36
N GLY A 63 2.79 13.87 -6.61
CA GLY A 63 3.61 15.06 -6.40
C GLY A 63 2.99 16.10 -5.46
N ARG A 64 2.14 15.67 -4.51
CA ARG A 64 1.49 16.52 -3.53
C ARG A 64 2.12 16.34 -2.15
N GLU A 65 2.25 17.43 -1.40
CA GLU A 65 2.57 17.35 0.03
C GLU A 65 1.30 17.01 0.82
N VAL A 66 1.37 15.95 1.62
CA VAL A 66 0.26 15.47 2.43
C VAL A 66 0.72 15.36 3.88
N THR A 67 -0.01 16.01 4.78
CA THR A 67 0.22 15.90 6.23
C THR A 67 -0.68 14.82 6.81
N LEU A 68 -0.09 13.88 7.53
CA LEU A 68 -0.73 12.70 8.10
C LEU A 68 -0.51 12.64 9.61
N PRO A 69 -1.41 12.02 10.39
CA PRO A 69 -1.12 11.62 11.75
C PRO A 69 0.11 10.70 11.79
N GLU A 70 0.92 10.78 12.85
CA GLU A 70 2.13 9.95 13.00
C GLU A 70 1.82 8.44 12.94
N ASN A 71 0.66 8.02 13.42
CA ASN A 71 0.22 6.61 13.43
C ASN A 71 -1.25 6.48 13.03
N PRO A 72 -1.56 6.50 11.72
CA PRO A 72 -2.91 6.29 11.23
C PRO A 72 -3.46 4.94 11.69
N GLN A 73 -4.70 4.90 12.19
CA GLN A 73 -5.39 3.68 12.65
C GLN A 73 -6.59 3.33 11.77
N ARG A 74 -7.07 4.28 10.97
CA ARG A 74 -8.26 4.11 10.13
C ARG A 74 -7.93 4.47 8.70
N ILE A 75 -7.74 3.45 7.86
CA ILE A 75 -7.30 3.61 6.47
C ILE A 75 -8.44 3.19 5.54
N VAL A 76 -8.85 4.06 4.64
CA VAL A 76 -9.71 3.71 3.49
C VAL A 76 -8.83 3.52 2.26
N VAL A 77 -8.96 2.41 1.56
CA VAL A 77 -8.09 2.06 0.42
C VAL A 77 -8.91 1.83 -0.83
N LEU A 78 -8.80 2.76 -1.79
CA LEU A 78 -9.52 2.72 -3.06
C LEU A 78 -8.63 2.28 -4.24
N GLN A 79 -7.57 1.52 -3.95
CA GLN A 79 -6.65 0.94 -4.94
C GLN A 79 -6.22 -0.45 -4.51
N HIS A 80 -6.45 -1.45 -5.36
CA HIS A 80 -6.14 -2.85 -5.06
C HIS A 80 -4.65 -3.13 -4.82
N HIS A 81 -3.74 -2.53 -5.58
CA HIS A 81 -2.30 -2.68 -5.34
C HIS A 81 -1.88 -2.17 -3.95
N SER A 82 -2.39 -0.99 -3.55
CA SER A 82 -2.08 -0.42 -2.24
C SER A 82 -2.68 -1.24 -1.11
N LEU A 83 -3.87 -1.81 -1.31
CA LEU A 83 -4.51 -2.70 -0.35
C LEU A 83 -3.64 -3.95 -0.11
N ASP A 84 -3.21 -4.58 -1.19
CA ASP A 84 -2.34 -5.75 -1.17
C ASP A 84 -1.01 -5.45 -0.45
N ILE A 85 -0.34 -4.34 -0.79
CA ILE A 85 0.89 -3.92 -0.13
C ILE A 85 0.66 -3.66 1.37
N LEU A 86 -0.45 -3.01 1.77
CA LEU A 86 -0.76 -2.76 3.18
C LEU A 86 -0.97 -4.05 3.97
N VAL A 87 -1.59 -5.07 3.38
CA VAL A 87 -1.73 -6.39 4.02
C VAL A 87 -0.35 -7.02 4.23
N GLN A 88 0.53 -6.98 3.25
CA GLN A 88 1.91 -7.45 3.36
C GLN A 88 2.73 -6.68 4.41
N LEU A 89 2.42 -5.41 4.60
CA LEU A 89 3.03 -4.56 5.63
C LEU A 89 2.42 -4.75 7.03
N GLY A 90 1.45 -5.66 7.18
CA GLY A 90 0.82 -5.99 8.46
C GLY A 90 -0.22 -4.96 8.93
N ALA A 91 -0.80 -4.18 8.01
CA ALA A 91 -1.76 -3.13 8.34
C ALA A 91 -3.23 -3.50 8.04
N LYS A 92 -3.55 -4.78 7.80
CA LYS A 92 -4.91 -5.22 7.47
C LYS A 92 -5.96 -4.79 8.50
N ASP A 93 -5.61 -4.83 9.79
CA ASP A 93 -6.54 -4.48 10.88
C ASP A 93 -6.81 -2.97 10.98
N LYS A 94 -6.02 -2.13 10.30
CA LYS A 94 -6.25 -0.69 10.20
C LYS A 94 -7.17 -0.30 9.03
N VAL A 95 -7.44 -1.24 8.12
CA VAL A 95 -8.28 -0.97 6.94
C VAL A 95 -9.75 -0.99 7.36
N VAL A 96 -10.44 0.15 7.19
CA VAL A 96 -11.85 0.35 7.58
C VAL A 96 -12.79 0.53 6.38
N GLY A 97 -12.25 0.54 5.17
CA GLY A 97 -13.01 0.59 3.92
C GLY A 97 -12.13 0.24 2.73
N VAL A 98 -12.68 -0.46 1.76
CA VAL A 98 -11.97 -0.96 0.59
C VAL A 98 -12.68 -0.54 -0.69
N MET A 99 -12.02 -0.70 -1.82
CA MET A 99 -12.63 -0.43 -3.13
C MET A 99 -13.71 -1.46 -3.49
N LYS A 100 -14.71 -1.03 -4.25
CA LYS A 100 -15.67 -1.91 -4.92
C LYS A 100 -14.95 -2.82 -5.91
N ASN A 101 -15.47 -4.02 -6.11
CA ASN A 101 -14.92 -5.02 -7.04
C ASN A 101 -13.46 -5.42 -6.76
N TRP A 102 -13.03 -5.36 -5.50
CA TRP A 102 -11.70 -5.84 -5.11
C TRP A 102 -11.48 -7.31 -5.51
N ASP A 103 -12.51 -8.15 -5.39
CA ASP A 103 -12.54 -9.57 -5.72
C ASP A 103 -12.28 -9.87 -7.21
N ASN A 104 -12.64 -8.97 -8.11
CA ASN A 104 -12.34 -9.08 -9.54
C ASN A 104 -10.90 -8.65 -9.87
N LEU A 105 -10.27 -7.83 -9.01
CA LEU A 105 -8.95 -7.25 -9.27
C LEU A 105 -7.82 -7.97 -8.50
N LEU A 106 -8.09 -8.42 -7.27
CA LEU A 106 -7.15 -9.15 -6.42
C LEU A 106 -7.37 -10.66 -6.43
N ASP A 107 -8.46 -11.13 -7.07
CA ASP A 107 -8.98 -12.48 -6.94
C ASP A 107 -9.68 -12.74 -5.60
N LYS A 108 -10.62 -13.69 -5.59
CA LYS A 108 -11.35 -14.08 -4.36
C LYS A 108 -10.46 -14.76 -3.33
N SER A 109 -9.37 -15.39 -3.78
CA SER A 109 -8.33 -15.98 -2.93
C SER A 109 -7.70 -14.95 -1.97
N PHE A 110 -7.76 -13.65 -2.29
CA PHE A 110 -7.28 -12.59 -1.40
C PHE A 110 -7.99 -12.56 -0.04
N ALA A 111 -9.22 -13.08 0.05
CA ALA A 111 -9.92 -13.24 1.32
C ALA A 111 -9.20 -14.20 2.29
N HIS A 112 -8.33 -15.09 1.80
CA HIS A 112 -7.51 -15.95 2.65
C HIS A 112 -6.45 -15.16 3.43
N VAL A 113 -5.83 -14.16 2.79
CA VAL A 113 -4.82 -13.30 3.43
C VAL A 113 -5.43 -12.13 4.21
N MET A 114 -6.66 -11.74 3.86
CA MET A 114 -7.43 -10.70 4.55
C MET A 114 -8.86 -11.19 4.87
N PRO A 115 -9.03 -12.08 5.86
CA PRO A 115 -10.35 -12.53 6.29
C PRO A 115 -11.24 -11.36 6.71
N GLY A 116 -12.52 -11.39 6.32
CA GLY A 116 -13.48 -10.32 6.64
C GLY A 116 -13.47 -9.13 5.66
N ILE A 117 -12.63 -9.14 4.63
CA ILE A 117 -12.60 -8.05 3.63
C ILE A 117 -13.96 -7.81 2.97
N ALA A 118 -14.75 -8.86 2.76
CA ALA A 118 -16.08 -8.78 2.13
C ALA A 118 -17.11 -8.03 2.99
N ASP A 119 -16.88 -7.93 4.30
CA ASP A 119 -17.77 -7.25 5.25
C ASP A 119 -17.42 -5.76 5.40
N LEU A 120 -16.30 -5.32 4.82
CA LEU A 120 -15.87 -3.93 4.90
C LEU A 120 -16.71 -3.03 3.98
N PRO A 121 -17.00 -1.79 4.41
CA PRO A 121 -17.60 -0.77 3.55
C PRO A 121 -16.81 -0.56 2.27
N MET A 122 -17.52 -0.36 1.16
CA MET A 122 -16.94 -0.19 -0.18
C MET A 122 -17.36 1.15 -0.79
N PRO A 123 -16.81 2.29 -0.30
CA PRO A 123 -17.29 3.62 -0.64
C PRO A 123 -16.88 4.10 -2.04
N GLY A 124 -16.16 3.32 -2.83
CA GLY A 124 -15.71 3.76 -4.15
C GLY A 124 -14.97 2.72 -4.97
N THR A 125 -14.47 3.19 -6.10
CA THR A 125 -13.66 2.44 -7.08
C THR A 125 -12.32 3.15 -7.29
N LEU A 126 -11.54 2.72 -8.29
CA LEU A 126 -10.33 3.43 -8.72
C LEU A 126 -10.61 4.86 -9.24
N LYS A 127 -11.82 5.11 -9.76
CA LYS A 127 -12.17 6.33 -10.53
C LYS A 127 -13.27 7.16 -9.90
N ASP A 128 -13.93 6.64 -8.89
CA ASP A 128 -15.10 7.26 -8.29
C ASP A 128 -15.20 6.89 -6.82
N ALA A 129 -15.67 7.83 -5.97
CA ALA A 129 -15.86 7.61 -4.56
C ALA A 129 -16.98 8.49 -3.99
N SER A 130 -17.76 7.92 -3.06
CA SER A 130 -18.72 8.65 -2.24
C SER A 130 -17.99 9.35 -1.10
N VAL A 131 -17.87 10.66 -1.19
CA VAL A 131 -17.23 11.50 -0.15
C VAL A 131 -17.96 11.36 1.18
N GLU A 132 -19.28 11.27 1.16
CA GLU A 132 -20.14 11.12 2.31
C GLU A 132 -19.92 9.77 3.02
N GLU A 133 -19.89 8.66 2.26
CA GLU A 133 -19.61 7.35 2.83
C GLU A 133 -18.19 7.27 3.44
N ILE A 134 -17.20 7.85 2.75
CA ILE A 134 -15.83 7.94 3.27
C ILE A 134 -15.79 8.73 4.57
N ALA A 135 -16.44 9.89 4.63
CA ALA A 135 -16.47 10.73 5.83
C ALA A 135 -17.13 10.03 7.02
N GLN A 136 -18.18 9.22 6.79
CA GLN A 136 -18.82 8.42 7.84
C GLN A 136 -17.86 7.37 8.45
N LEU A 137 -16.90 6.88 7.68
CA LEU A 137 -15.88 5.96 8.16
C LEU A 137 -14.83 6.64 9.05
N LYS A 138 -14.80 7.98 9.09
CA LYS A 138 -13.83 8.78 9.86
C LYS A 138 -12.38 8.28 9.67
N PRO A 139 -11.89 8.22 8.43
CA PRO A 139 -10.54 7.74 8.18
C PRO A 139 -9.49 8.78 8.60
N ASP A 140 -8.34 8.28 9.03
CA ASP A 140 -7.14 9.09 9.26
C ASP A 140 -6.42 9.39 7.93
N VAL A 141 -6.62 8.52 6.93
CA VAL A 141 -6.09 8.66 5.57
C VAL A 141 -6.91 7.87 4.56
N VAL A 142 -7.04 8.42 3.36
CA VAL A 142 -7.60 7.72 2.19
C VAL A 142 -6.49 7.51 1.16
N ILE A 143 -6.32 6.26 0.70
CA ILE A 143 -5.35 5.91 -0.34
C ILE A 143 -6.08 5.74 -1.66
N VAL A 144 -5.64 6.47 -2.67
CA VAL A 144 -6.25 6.48 -4.00
C VAL A 144 -5.23 6.18 -5.11
N SER A 145 -5.72 5.78 -6.26
CA SER A 145 -4.92 5.69 -7.48
C SER A 145 -4.81 7.05 -8.19
N ASN A 146 -3.96 7.12 -9.20
CA ASN A 146 -3.88 8.25 -10.12
C ASN A 146 -5.12 8.42 -11.02
N GLN A 147 -6.08 7.49 -10.97
CA GLN A 147 -7.33 7.59 -11.70
C GLN A 147 -8.42 8.34 -10.94
N MET A 148 -8.23 8.56 -9.62
CA MET A 148 -9.19 9.30 -8.82
C MET A 148 -9.27 10.75 -9.29
N PRO A 149 -10.46 11.29 -9.61
CA PRO A 149 -10.61 12.67 -10.04
C PRO A 149 -10.08 13.64 -8.98
N ARG A 150 -9.36 14.68 -9.43
CA ARG A 150 -8.81 15.71 -8.55
C ARG A 150 -9.92 16.38 -7.71
N GLU A 151 -11.09 16.60 -8.30
CA GLU A 151 -12.23 17.17 -7.58
C GLU A 151 -12.66 16.34 -6.37
N THR A 152 -12.64 15.00 -6.48
CA THR A 152 -12.96 14.08 -5.38
C THR A 152 -11.92 14.20 -4.27
N ILE A 153 -10.65 14.25 -4.63
CA ILE A 153 -9.54 14.45 -3.69
C ILE A 153 -9.72 15.77 -2.94
N ASP A 154 -9.95 16.86 -3.67
CA ASP A 154 -10.12 18.21 -3.08
C ASP A 154 -11.34 18.28 -2.13
N LYS A 155 -12.42 17.55 -2.43
CA LYS A 155 -13.59 17.48 -1.53
C LYS A 155 -13.26 16.77 -0.22
N LEU A 156 -12.50 15.67 -0.25
CA LEU A 156 -12.05 14.96 0.95
C LEU A 156 -11.10 15.84 1.79
N GLU A 157 -10.13 16.50 1.14
CA GLU A 157 -9.18 17.40 1.81
C GLU A 157 -9.86 18.60 2.46
N LYS A 158 -10.93 19.17 1.85
CA LYS A 158 -11.75 20.23 2.46
C LYS A 158 -12.50 19.78 3.71
N LEU A 159 -12.77 18.50 3.86
CA LEU A 159 -13.33 17.90 5.07
C LEU A 159 -12.27 17.56 6.12
N GLY A 160 -10.99 17.89 5.88
CA GLY A 160 -9.88 17.57 6.76
C GLY A 160 -9.44 16.11 6.69
N ILE A 161 -9.83 15.38 5.64
CA ILE A 161 -9.46 13.98 5.42
C ILE A 161 -8.24 13.94 4.50
N PRO A 162 -7.05 13.53 4.98
CA PRO A 162 -5.86 13.43 4.15
C PRO A 162 -6.02 12.37 3.06
N VAL A 163 -5.54 12.68 1.85
CA VAL A 163 -5.57 11.74 0.71
C VAL A 163 -4.17 11.54 0.16
N VAL A 164 -3.74 10.27 0.06
CA VAL A 164 -2.44 9.88 -0.49
C VAL A 164 -2.64 9.15 -1.82
N GLY A 165 -2.01 9.68 -2.86
CA GLY A 165 -2.05 9.10 -4.21
C GLY A 165 -0.87 8.16 -4.47
N ILE A 166 -1.15 6.96 -4.98
CA ILE A 166 -0.16 5.93 -5.34
C ILE A 166 -0.28 5.60 -6.82
N THR A 167 0.84 5.61 -7.56
CA THR A 167 0.91 5.31 -9.00
C THR A 167 1.65 4.03 -9.32
N LEU A 168 2.59 3.61 -8.45
CA LEU A 168 3.51 2.47 -8.61
C LEU A 168 4.54 2.65 -9.74
N TYR A 169 4.64 3.85 -10.26
CA TYR A 169 5.70 4.29 -11.17
C TYR A 169 6.11 5.72 -10.83
N THR A 170 7.29 6.12 -11.25
CA THR A 170 7.72 7.52 -11.22
C THR A 170 7.59 8.12 -12.60
N ALA A 171 7.04 9.31 -12.67
CA ALA A 171 6.89 10.06 -13.91
C ALA A 171 6.93 11.56 -13.63
N ASP A 172 7.16 12.35 -14.68
CA ASP A 172 6.99 13.80 -14.60
C ASP A 172 5.55 14.13 -14.13
N LYS A 173 5.37 15.23 -13.42
CA LYS A 173 4.10 15.61 -12.79
C LYS A 173 2.90 15.56 -13.75
N GLU A 174 3.11 15.94 -14.99
CA GLU A 174 2.08 15.91 -16.05
C GLU A 174 1.67 14.48 -16.43
N GLN A 175 2.60 13.53 -16.31
CA GLN A 175 2.40 12.13 -16.65
C GLN A 175 1.89 11.29 -15.46
N ALA A 176 2.06 11.77 -14.22
CA ALA A 176 1.69 11.04 -13.01
C ALA A 176 0.21 10.65 -12.95
N SER A 177 -0.66 11.46 -13.56
CA SER A 177 -2.11 11.21 -13.61
C SER A 177 -2.57 10.41 -14.83
N THR A 178 -1.67 9.97 -15.71
CA THR A 178 -2.04 9.22 -16.92
C THR A 178 -2.08 7.71 -16.67
N LEU A 179 -2.99 6.99 -17.36
CA LEU A 179 -3.06 5.53 -17.28
C LEU A 179 -1.91 4.82 -17.98
N SER A 180 -1.35 5.45 -18.98
CA SER A 180 -0.24 4.93 -19.78
C SER A 180 0.77 6.04 -19.98
N PRO A 181 1.57 6.36 -18.95
CA PRO A 181 2.54 7.43 -19.00
C PRO A 181 3.62 7.14 -20.05
N ASP A 182 4.17 8.20 -20.61
CA ASP A 182 5.36 8.09 -21.46
C ASP A 182 6.61 8.12 -20.57
N LEU A 183 7.07 6.93 -20.21
CA LEU A 183 8.20 6.76 -19.31
C LEU A 183 9.51 6.79 -20.12
N LYS A 184 10.45 7.67 -19.77
CA LYS A 184 11.77 7.77 -20.42
C LYS A 184 12.59 6.50 -20.23
N ASP A 185 12.60 5.99 -19.02
CA ASP A 185 13.14 4.69 -18.64
C ASP A 185 12.07 3.93 -17.85
N PRO A 186 11.29 3.06 -18.52
CA PRO A 186 10.25 2.31 -17.86
C PRO A 186 10.75 1.38 -16.76
N GLU A 187 11.98 0.87 -16.89
CA GLU A 187 12.55 -0.03 -15.88
C GLU A 187 12.86 0.71 -14.60
N GLU A 188 13.56 1.83 -14.68
CA GLU A 188 13.82 2.69 -13.51
C GLU A 188 12.53 3.23 -12.92
N ALA A 189 11.60 3.71 -13.76
CA ALA A 189 10.33 4.28 -13.33
C ALA A 189 9.49 3.31 -12.49
N TYR A 190 9.36 2.05 -12.90
CA TYR A 190 8.61 1.05 -12.14
C TYR A 190 9.36 0.54 -10.92
N ASN A 191 10.68 0.42 -10.97
CA ASN A 191 11.49 0.04 -9.82
C ASN A 191 11.42 1.09 -8.71
N ASP A 192 11.68 2.34 -9.06
CA ASP A 192 11.59 3.46 -8.11
C ASP A 192 10.15 3.70 -7.66
N GLY A 193 9.19 3.54 -8.57
CA GLY A 193 7.77 3.69 -8.27
C GLY A 193 7.27 2.70 -7.23
N LEU A 194 7.58 1.41 -7.37
CA LEU A 194 7.22 0.42 -6.36
C LEU A 194 7.96 0.66 -5.05
N ARG A 195 9.27 0.93 -5.11
CA ARG A 195 10.06 1.24 -3.92
C ARG A 195 9.44 2.39 -3.12
N ARG A 196 9.13 3.52 -3.77
CA ARG A 196 8.49 4.68 -3.12
C ARG A 196 7.09 4.35 -2.59
N ALA A 197 6.28 3.61 -3.34
CA ALA A 197 4.96 3.17 -2.88
C ALA A 197 5.07 2.32 -1.60
N VAL A 198 5.96 1.33 -1.58
CA VAL A 198 6.20 0.50 -0.38
C VAL A 198 6.68 1.36 0.79
N THR A 199 7.62 2.30 0.58
CA THR A 199 8.13 3.19 1.63
C THR A 199 7.01 4.08 2.20
N ILE A 200 6.18 4.70 1.35
CA ILE A 200 5.05 5.54 1.78
C ILE A 200 4.03 4.70 2.56
N LEU A 201 3.64 3.54 2.01
CA LEU A 201 2.65 2.68 2.63
C LEU A 201 3.17 2.04 3.94
N ALA A 202 4.46 1.72 4.02
CA ALA A 202 5.09 1.23 5.24
C ALA A 202 5.09 2.28 6.36
N ARG A 203 5.31 3.55 6.01
CA ARG A 203 5.20 4.66 6.96
C ARG A 203 3.75 4.82 7.46
N ILE A 204 2.76 4.77 6.57
CA ILE A 204 1.33 4.81 6.92
C ILE A 204 0.93 3.59 7.76
N ALA A 205 1.44 2.41 7.44
CA ALA A 205 1.22 1.17 8.19
C ALA A 205 1.84 1.23 9.60
N GLY A 206 2.84 2.10 9.82
CA GLY A 206 3.64 2.15 11.05
C GLY A 206 4.71 1.05 11.12
N ASN A 207 5.10 0.46 9.99
CA ASN A 207 6.04 -0.65 9.89
C ASN A 207 7.13 -0.41 8.83
N PRO A 208 7.98 0.64 8.96
CA PRO A 208 9.01 0.95 7.97
C PRO A 208 10.01 -0.20 7.77
N ASP A 209 10.44 -0.86 8.84
CA ASP A 209 11.38 -2.00 8.78
C ASP A 209 10.81 -3.16 7.95
N ARG A 210 9.50 -3.40 8.03
CA ARG A 210 8.85 -4.43 7.23
C ARG A 210 8.82 -4.04 5.74
N GLY A 211 8.69 -2.76 5.45
CA GLY A 211 8.82 -2.23 4.09
C GLY A 211 10.23 -2.48 3.52
N GLU A 212 11.28 -2.23 4.29
CA GLU A 212 12.66 -2.51 3.91
C GLU A 212 12.90 -4.01 3.68
N GLN A 213 12.38 -4.86 4.56
CA GLN A 213 12.45 -6.32 4.40
C GLN A 213 11.78 -6.79 3.11
N LEU A 214 10.60 -6.25 2.79
CA LEU A 214 9.87 -6.57 1.56
C LEU A 214 10.67 -6.18 0.31
N LEU A 215 11.26 -4.97 0.29
CA LEU A 215 12.10 -4.50 -0.80
C LEU A 215 13.39 -5.33 -0.95
N ALA A 216 14.02 -5.70 0.16
CA ALA A 216 15.20 -6.57 0.15
C ALA A 216 14.89 -7.97 -0.40
N TYR A 217 13.72 -8.51 -0.04
CA TYR A 217 13.26 -9.81 -0.54
C TYR A 217 13.07 -9.78 -2.07
N ILE A 218 12.41 -8.73 -2.58
CA ILE A 218 12.27 -8.51 -4.03
C ILE A 218 13.63 -8.50 -4.72
N GLN A 219 14.57 -7.72 -4.20
CA GLN A 219 15.90 -7.60 -4.81
C GLN A 219 16.65 -8.94 -4.83
N LYS A 220 16.63 -9.69 -3.71
CA LYS A 220 17.23 -11.02 -3.61
C LYS A 220 16.68 -11.98 -4.69
N ASN A 221 15.37 -12.02 -4.84
CA ASN A 221 14.73 -12.95 -5.77
C ASN A 221 14.95 -12.56 -7.23
N ARG A 222 14.99 -11.27 -7.54
CA ARG A 222 15.36 -10.79 -8.87
C ARG A 222 16.80 -11.12 -9.23
N GLN A 223 17.71 -11.16 -8.26
CA GLN A 223 19.09 -11.57 -8.49
C GLN A 223 19.15 -13.04 -8.93
N ILE A 224 18.31 -13.92 -8.35
CA ILE A 224 18.20 -15.32 -8.80
C ILE A 224 17.88 -15.38 -10.29
N VAL A 225 16.91 -14.60 -10.76
CA VAL A 225 16.55 -14.55 -12.20
C VAL A 225 17.72 -14.09 -13.04
N SER A 226 18.40 -13.03 -12.64
CA SER A 226 19.55 -12.48 -13.39
C SER A 226 20.69 -13.47 -13.49
N ASP A 227 21.01 -14.16 -12.41
CA ASP A 227 22.13 -15.11 -12.36
C ASP A 227 21.87 -16.33 -13.25
N HIS A 228 20.63 -16.89 -13.23
CA HIS A 228 20.26 -18.05 -14.03
C HIS A 228 20.11 -17.78 -15.53
N LEU A 229 19.82 -16.52 -15.89
CA LEU A 229 19.64 -16.11 -17.30
C LEU A 229 20.86 -15.41 -17.91
N ALA A 230 21.94 -15.24 -17.15
CA ALA A 230 23.13 -14.50 -17.59
C ALA A 230 23.75 -15.01 -18.91
N GLU A 231 23.64 -16.31 -19.15
CA GLU A 231 24.23 -16.98 -20.33
C GLU A 231 23.26 -17.08 -21.52
N ILE A 232 22.00 -16.63 -21.39
CA ILE A 232 21.01 -16.74 -22.47
C ILE A 232 21.10 -15.52 -23.38
N PRO A 233 21.59 -15.67 -24.64
CA PRO A 233 21.66 -14.58 -25.62
C PRO A 233 20.26 -14.02 -25.95
N GLU A 234 20.20 -12.75 -26.32
CA GLU A 234 18.94 -12.09 -26.62
C GLU A 234 18.20 -12.68 -27.84
N ASP A 235 18.93 -13.17 -28.83
CA ASP A 235 18.40 -13.82 -30.04
C ASP A 235 17.84 -15.23 -29.77
N GLN A 236 18.20 -15.86 -28.64
CA GLN A 236 17.68 -17.16 -28.20
C GLN A 236 16.49 -17.04 -27.22
N ARG A 237 16.06 -15.84 -26.90
CA ARG A 237 14.95 -15.63 -25.98
C ARG A 237 13.63 -16.15 -26.54
N VAL A 238 12.89 -16.83 -25.66
CA VAL A 238 11.57 -17.40 -25.99
C VAL A 238 10.58 -16.29 -26.33
N ARG A 239 9.86 -16.46 -27.44
CA ARG A 239 8.85 -15.50 -27.94
C ARG A 239 7.54 -15.73 -27.22
N VAL A 240 7.05 -14.71 -26.53
CA VAL A 240 5.92 -14.82 -25.59
C VAL A 240 4.80 -13.85 -25.96
N PHE A 241 3.58 -14.33 -25.86
CA PHE A 241 2.36 -13.52 -25.95
C PHE A 241 1.58 -13.62 -24.63
N MET A 242 1.17 -12.48 -24.07
CA MET A 242 0.25 -12.43 -22.94
C MET A 242 -1.17 -12.20 -23.44
N ALA A 243 -2.04 -13.19 -23.29
CA ALA A 243 -3.45 -13.09 -23.68
C ALA A 243 -4.32 -12.60 -22.52
N ASN A 244 -5.17 -11.63 -22.81
CA ASN A 244 -6.18 -11.12 -21.90
C ASN A 244 -7.55 -11.13 -22.57
N GLU A 245 -8.60 -10.74 -21.83
CA GLU A 245 -9.96 -10.66 -22.36
C GLU A 245 -10.02 -9.83 -23.66
N ASN A 246 -10.91 -10.25 -24.55
CA ASN A 246 -11.19 -9.56 -25.83
C ASN A 246 -9.91 -9.36 -26.67
N ASN A 247 -8.95 -10.29 -26.62
CA ASN A 247 -7.68 -10.23 -27.30
C ASN A 247 -6.82 -9.00 -26.94
N TYR A 248 -6.97 -8.46 -25.73
CA TYR A 248 -6.04 -7.44 -25.27
C TYR A 248 -4.70 -8.06 -24.88
N THR A 249 -3.64 -7.29 -25.04
CA THR A 249 -2.27 -7.64 -24.61
C THR A 249 -1.53 -6.42 -24.11
N TYR A 250 -0.36 -6.64 -23.55
CA TYR A 250 0.53 -5.58 -23.08
C TYR A 250 1.71 -5.42 -24.05
N GLY A 251 1.84 -4.22 -24.60
CA GLY A 251 3.01 -3.79 -25.35
C GLY A 251 4.06 -3.12 -24.44
N THR A 252 4.84 -2.21 -25.01
CA THR A 252 5.82 -1.41 -24.27
C THR A 252 5.16 -0.42 -23.31
N GLY A 253 5.92 0.06 -22.31
CA GLY A 253 5.47 1.07 -21.34
C GLY A 253 4.55 0.52 -20.24
N LYS A 254 4.38 -0.80 -20.15
CA LYS A 254 3.70 -1.48 -19.03
C LYS A 254 4.64 -2.44 -18.31
N TYR A 255 4.47 -2.55 -16.98
CA TYR A 255 5.34 -3.37 -16.14
C TYR A 255 5.45 -4.82 -16.63
N VAL A 256 4.35 -5.45 -17.03
CA VAL A 256 4.38 -6.86 -17.47
C VAL A 256 5.32 -7.10 -18.66
N GLY A 257 5.48 -6.13 -19.56
CA GLY A 257 6.46 -6.20 -20.64
C GLY A 257 7.91 -6.23 -20.13
N LEU A 258 8.20 -5.49 -19.05
CA LEU A 258 9.49 -5.52 -18.37
C LEU A 258 9.71 -6.83 -17.62
N ALA A 259 8.67 -7.33 -16.92
CA ALA A 259 8.73 -8.62 -16.25
C ALA A 259 9.05 -9.75 -17.23
N MET A 260 8.43 -9.74 -18.43
CA MET A 260 8.78 -10.67 -19.51
C MET A 260 10.25 -10.55 -19.92
N LYS A 261 10.72 -9.32 -20.18
CA LYS A 261 12.12 -9.07 -20.57
C LYS A 261 13.09 -9.59 -19.51
N ARG A 262 12.83 -9.35 -18.22
CA ARG A 262 13.66 -9.84 -17.11
C ARG A 262 13.63 -11.35 -16.97
N ALA A 263 12.49 -11.96 -17.21
CA ALA A 263 12.33 -13.42 -17.23
C ALA A 263 12.93 -14.07 -18.50
N GLY A 264 13.67 -13.31 -19.31
CA GLY A 264 14.31 -13.81 -20.54
C GLY A 264 13.35 -13.99 -21.72
N ALA A 265 12.14 -13.44 -21.66
CA ALA A 265 11.19 -13.51 -22.75
C ALA A 265 11.38 -12.37 -23.77
N LYS A 266 10.99 -12.65 -25.00
CA LYS A 266 10.77 -11.65 -26.04
C LYS A 266 9.26 -11.45 -26.21
N ASN A 267 8.75 -10.29 -25.76
CA ASN A 267 7.33 -9.96 -25.96
C ASN A 267 7.04 -9.75 -27.44
N VAL A 268 6.19 -10.58 -28.05
CA VAL A 268 5.87 -10.44 -29.49
C VAL A 268 5.07 -9.17 -29.81
N ALA A 269 4.44 -8.56 -28.78
CA ALA A 269 3.71 -7.29 -28.88
C ALA A 269 4.56 -6.06 -28.51
N GLU A 270 5.90 -6.17 -28.40
CA GLU A 270 6.79 -5.10 -27.94
C GLU A 270 6.76 -3.83 -28.78
N THR A 271 6.35 -3.91 -30.06
CA THR A 271 6.21 -2.75 -30.95
C THR A 271 4.93 -1.94 -30.68
N LEU A 272 3.98 -2.49 -29.93
CA LEU A 272 2.75 -1.80 -29.53
C LEU A 272 2.99 -1.05 -28.21
N LYS A 273 2.26 0.05 -27.98
CA LYS A 273 2.36 0.83 -26.74
C LYS A 273 1.15 0.61 -25.83
N GLY A 274 1.38 0.34 -24.57
CA GLY A 274 0.35 0.28 -23.53
C GLY A 274 -0.44 -1.03 -23.50
N TYR A 275 -1.71 -0.95 -23.13
CA TYR A 275 -2.65 -2.05 -23.11
C TYR A 275 -3.56 -1.93 -24.32
N VAL A 276 -3.41 -2.83 -25.29
CA VAL A 276 -3.98 -2.70 -26.63
C VAL A 276 -4.70 -3.97 -27.06
N GLN A 277 -5.73 -3.81 -27.87
CA GLN A 277 -6.43 -4.91 -28.51
C GLN A 277 -5.73 -5.31 -29.80
N VAL A 278 -5.60 -6.61 -30.03
CA VAL A 278 -5.01 -7.20 -31.22
C VAL A 278 -5.99 -8.19 -31.87
N THR A 279 -5.74 -8.57 -33.11
CA THR A 279 -6.55 -9.60 -33.77
C THR A 279 -5.89 -10.97 -33.70
N PRO A 280 -6.64 -12.07 -33.80
CA PRO A 280 -6.06 -13.42 -33.89
C PRO A 280 -5.05 -13.55 -35.04
N GLU A 281 -5.28 -12.87 -36.18
CA GLU A 281 -4.40 -12.86 -37.34
C GLU A 281 -3.06 -12.17 -37.02
N GLN A 282 -3.07 -11.08 -36.23
CA GLN A 282 -1.84 -10.45 -35.75
C GLN A 282 -1.03 -11.39 -34.85
N VAL A 283 -1.71 -12.10 -33.93
CA VAL A 283 -1.04 -13.07 -33.06
C VAL A 283 -0.50 -14.25 -33.88
N ALA A 284 -1.25 -14.73 -34.89
CA ALA A 284 -0.78 -15.76 -35.80
C ALA A 284 0.44 -15.31 -36.62
N ALA A 285 0.47 -14.04 -37.08
CA ALA A 285 1.63 -13.48 -37.77
C ALA A 285 2.86 -13.35 -36.87
N TRP A 286 2.68 -13.04 -35.60
CA TRP A 286 3.76 -13.05 -34.60
C TRP A 286 4.22 -14.46 -34.26
N ASN A 287 3.31 -15.45 -34.31
CA ASN A 287 3.58 -16.86 -34.04
C ASN A 287 4.41 -17.08 -32.76
N PRO A 288 3.88 -16.75 -31.57
CA PRO A 288 4.60 -16.93 -30.30
C PRO A 288 4.86 -18.41 -29.97
N ASP A 289 5.96 -18.65 -29.26
CA ASP A 289 6.34 -20.01 -28.79
C ASP A 289 5.68 -20.38 -27.48
N VAL A 290 5.24 -19.36 -26.70
CA VAL A 290 4.56 -19.50 -25.42
C VAL A 290 3.44 -18.47 -25.33
N ILE A 291 2.31 -18.89 -24.79
CA ILE A 291 1.19 -17.98 -24.44
C ILE A 291 0.90 -18.12 -22.95
N PHE A 292 0.84 -16.96 -22.27
CA PHE A 292 0.37 -16.86 -20.90
C PHE A 292 -1.00 -16.22 -20.83
N VAL A 293 -1.81 -16.68 -19.88
CA VAL A 293 -3.12 -16.11 -19.52
C VAL A 293 -3.08 -15.80 -18.00
N GLN A 294 -3.63 -14.67 -17.59
CA GLN A 294 -3.79 -14.35 -16.17
C GLN A 294 -4.83 -15.28 -15.53
N SER A 295 -4.66 -15.66 -14.25
CA SER A 295 -5.59 -16.50 -13.49
C SER A 295 -7.05 -15.99 -13.56
N ARG A 296 -7.25 -14.68 -13.40
CA ARG A 296 -8.58 -14.05 -13.49
C ARG A 296 -9.27 -14.18 -14.87
N TYR A 297 -8.54 -14.60 -15.89
CA TYR A 297 -9.05 -14.81 -17.25
C TYR A 297 -8.95 -16.27 -17.68
N ALA A 298 -9.00 -17.20 -16.74
CA ALA A 298 -8.87 -18.65 -16.99
C ALA A 298 -9.71 -19.19 -18.19
N PRO A 299 -10.96 -18.73 -18.43
CA PRO A 299 -11.73 -19.19 -19.59
C PRO A 299 -11.07 -18.92 -20.95
N ILE A 300 -10.20 -17.92 -21.05
CA ILE A 300 -9.47 -17.57 -22.30
C ILE A 300 -8.53 -18.71 -22.71
N LEU A 301 -7.92 -19.40 -21.75
CA LEU A 301 -7.01 -20.50 -22.03
C LEU A 301 -7.71 -21.61 -22.83
N GLU A 302 -8.93 -21.96 -22.45
CA GLU A 302 -9.72 -22.97 -23.16
C GLU A 302 -10.23 -22.45 -24.51
N GLN A 303 -10.56 -21.17 -24.62
CA GLN A 303 -10.91 -20.55 -25.90
C GLN A 303 -9.73 -20.60 -26.87
N ILE A 304 -8.50 -20.32 -26.43
CA ILE A 304 -7.28 -20.39 -27.27
C ILE A 304 -7.04 -21.83 -27.73
N LYS A 305 -7.13 -22.83 -26.83
CA LYS A 305 -6.93 -24.26 -27.14
C LYS A 305 -7.90 -24.78 -28.21
N THR A 306 -9.14 -24.32 -28.18
CA THR A 306 -10.22 -24.87 -29.02
C THR A 306 -10.49 -24.05 -30.28
N SER A 307 -9.98 -22.82 -30.38
CA SER A 307 -10.25 -21.92 -31.49
C SER A 307 -9.48 -22.30 -32.77
N PRO A 308 -10.15 -22.47 -33.89
CA PRO A 308 -9.48 -22.72 -35.16
C PRO A 308 -8.49 -21.62 -35.57
N ALA A 309 -8.72 -20.37 -35.17
CA ALA A 309 -7.85 -19.24 -35.49
C ALA A 309 -6.48 -19.33 -34.81
N TRP A 310 -6.36 -20.07 -33.71
CA TRP A 310 -5.12 -20.18 -32.92
C TRP A 310 -4.36 -21.49 -33.15
N ARG A 311 -4.98 -22.50 -33.76
CA ARG A 311 -4.43 -23.84 -33.85
C ARG A 311 -3.06 -23.96 -34.54
N GLU A 312 -2.75 -23.04 -35.47
CA GLU A 312 -1.49 -23.05 -36.23
C GLU A 312 -0.34 -22.32 -35.51
N ILE A 313 -0.62 -21.64 -34.40
CA ILE A 313 0.38 -20.92 -33.59
C ILE A 313 1.28 -21.93 -32.87
N ASN A 314 2.59 -21.71 -32.86
CA ASN A 314 3.59 -22.60 -32.24
C ASN A 314 3.24 -22.96 -30.79
N ALA A 315 2.86 -21.97 -29.99
CA ALA A 315 2.47 -22.18 -28.60
C ALA A 315 1.32 -23.19 -28.45
N VAL A 316 0.31 -23.13 -29.35
CA VAL A 316 -0.86 -24.01 -29.32
C VAL A 316 -0.47 -25.42 -29.81
N LYS A 317 0.26 -25.52 -30.95
CA LYS A 317 0.74 -26.80 -31.50
C LYS A 317 1.58 -27.58 -30.49
N ASN A 318 2.43 -26.88 -29.76
CA ASN A 318 3.38 -27.48 -28.83
C ASN A 318 2.85 -27.59 -27.40
N GLY A 319 1.58 -27.19 -27.14
CA GLY A 319 0.95 -27.24 -25.83
C GLY A 319 1.60 -26.30 -24.79
N ARG A 320 2.34 -25.27 -25.24
CA ARG A 320 3.01 -24.29 -24.36
C ARG A 320 2.07 -23.12 -24.01
N LEU A 321 0.97 -23.48 -23.37
CA LEU A 321 -0.09 -22.57 -22.93
C LEU A 321 -0.17 -22.65 -21.41
N TYR A 322 0.08 -21.55 -20.72
CA TYR A 322 0.17 -21.52 -19.28
C TYR A 322 -0.79 -20.48 -18.69
N MET A 323 -1.44 -20.87 -17.60
CA MET A 323 -2.12 -19.93 -16.72
C MET A 323 -1.14 -19.44 -15.67
N ALA A 324 -0.98 -18.13 -15.56
CA ALA A 324 -0.15 -17.56 -14.51
C ALA A 324 -0.84 -17.77 -13.15
N PRO A 325 -0.13 -18.28 -12.13
CA PRO A 325 -0.69 -18.43 -10.80
C PRO A 325 -0.96 -17.05 -10.16
N ASP A 326 -1.84 -17.03 -9.17
CA ASP A 326 -2.32 -15.79 -8.55
C ASP A 326 -1.18 -14.94 -7.97
N TYR A 327 -0.14 -15.56 -7.42
CA TYR A 327 1.02 -14.86 -6.90
C TYR A 327 1.89 -14.21 -7.98
N ALA A 328 1.81 -14.65 -9.23
CA ALA A 328 2.62 -14.08 -10.31
C ALA A 328 2.16 -12.68 -10.73
N LYS A 329 0.88 -12.37 -10.55
CA LYS A 329 0.26 -11.05 -10.79
C LYS A 329 0.84 -10.32 -12.01
N PRO A 330 0.74 -10.89 -13.23
CA PRO A 330 1.31 -10.29 -14.44
C PRO A 330 0.44 -9.11 -14.91
N TRP A 331 0.43 -8.04 -14.12
CA TRP A 331 -0.44 -6.89 -14.28
C TRP A 331 0.29 -5.72 -14.97
N GLY A 332 -0.46 -4.69 -15.31
CA GLY A 332 0.09 -3.50 -15.96
C GLY A 332 0.99 -2.65 -15.07
N ASN A 333 0.85 -2.77 -13.74
CA ASN A 333 1.72 -2.15 -12.74
C ASN A 333 2.35 -3.25 -11.85
N PRO A 334 3.52 -2.99 -11.24
CA PRO A 334 4.18 -3.95 -10.39
C PRO A 334 3.44 -4.15 -9.06
N THR A 335 3.62 -5.35 -8.50
CA THR A 335 3.37 -5.64 -7.08
C THR A 335 4.63 -6.25 -6.47
N PRO A 336 4.76 -6.27 -5.15
CA PRO A 336 5.89 -6.96 -4.52
C PRO A 336 6.01 -8.42 -4.95
N GLU A 337 4.90 -9.16 -5.01
CA GLU A 337 4.90 -10.58 -5.43
C GLU A 337 5.25 -10.74 -6.90
N SER A 338 4.72 -9.89 -7.77
CA SER A 338 5.04 -9.99 -9.20
C SER A 338 6.54 -9.84 -9.47
N MET A 339 7.21 -8.96 -8.70
CA MET A 339 8.65 -8.78 -8.79
C MET A 339 9.43 -9.89 -8.07
N ALA A 340 8.94 -10.37 -6.92
CA ALA A 340 9.67 -11.35 -6.11
C ALA A 340 9.44 -12.80 -6.55
N LEU A 341 8.25 -13.12 -7.03
CA LEU A 341 7.84 -14.49 -7.35
C LEU A 341 7.45 -14.64 -8.82
N GLY A 342 6.71 -13.66 -9.37
CA GLY A 342 6.20 -13.73 -10.73
C GLY A 342 7.30 -13.75 -11.79
N GLU A 343 8.35 -12.95 -11.64
CA GLU A 343 9.50 -12.94 -12.56
C GLU A 343 10.24 -14.29 -12.53
N ILE A 344 10.44 -14.92 -11.34
CA ILE A 344 11.06 -16.27 -11.22
C ILE A 344 10.18 -17.34 -11.83
N TRP A 345 8.87 -17.32 -11.50
CA TRP A 345 7.94 -18.28 -12.06
C TRP A 345 7.94 -18.26 -13.59
N LEU A 346 7.91 -17.07 -14.16
CA LEU A 346 7.94 -16.88 -15.60
C LEU A 346 9.25 -17.38 -16.20
N ALA A 347 10.40 -17.03 -15.61
CA ALA A 347 11.70 -17.47 -16.05
C ALA A 347 11.85 -18.98 -15.99
N LYS A 348 11.47 -19.62 -14.87
CA LYS A 348 11.48 -21.09 -14.70
C LYS A 348 10.55 -21.79 -15.69
N THR A 349 9.38 -21.22 -15.99
CA THR A 349 8.45 -21.77 -16.98
C THR A 349 9.02 -21.72 -18.40
N LEU A 350 9.78 -20.67 -18.72
CA LEU A 350 10.42 -20.52 -20.05
C LEU A 350 11.67 -21.36 -20.19
N TYR A 351 12.45 -21.49 -19.11
CA TYR A 351 13.79 -22.10 -19.08
C TYR A 351 13.93 -23.11 -17.92
N PRO A 352 13.13 -24.19 -17.88
CA PRO A 352 13.09 -25.09 -16.74
C PRO A 352 14.45 -25.71 -16.42
N ASP A 353 15.30 -25.95 -17.44
CA ASP A 353 16.62 -26.55 -17.26
C ASP A 353 17.62 -25.62 -16.54
N HIS A 354 17.43 -24.31 -16.64
CA HIS A 354 18.23 -23.31 -15.95
C HIS A 354 17.80 -23.08 -14.48
N PHE A 355 16.61 -23.52 -14.08
CA PHE A 355 16.04 -23.30 -12.75
C PHE A 355 15.72 -24.60 -12.00
N GLN A 356 16.50 -25.65 -12.21
CA GLN A 356 16.27 -26.95 -11.55
C GLN A 356 16.45 -26.88 -10.03
N ASP A 357 17.35 -26.02 -9.56
CA ASP A 357 17.65 -25.76 -8.15
C ASP A 357 16.67 -24.82 -7.46
N VAL A 358 15.75 -24.19 -8.20
CA VAL A 358 14.75 -23.27 -7.66
C VAL A 358 13.47 -24.00 -7.32
N ASP A 359 13.18 -24.14 -6.03
CA ASP A 359 11.91 -24.67 -5.52
C ASP A 359 10.87 -23.54 -5.38
N MET A 360 9.94 -23.45 -6.35
CA MET A 360 8.91 -22.43 -6.36
C MET A 360 7.93 -22.55 -5.20
N ASP A 361 7.57 -23.77 -4.81
CA ASP A 361 6.61 -24.00 -3.72
C ASP A 361 7.20 -23.52 -2.40
N ALA A 362 8.49 -23.81 -2.17
CA ALA A 362 9.19 -23.30 -1.01
C ALA A 362 9.29 -21.77 -0.99
N LEU A 363 9.65 -21.15 -2.13
CA LEU A 363 9.74 -19.68 -2.25
C LEU A 363 8.39 -18.99 -2.02
N VAL A 364 7.33 -19.49 -2.63
CA VAL A 364 5.98 -18.93 -2.49
C VAL A 364 5.49 -19.05 -1.05
N ASN A 365 5.65 -20.24 -0.43
CA ASN A 365 5.26 -20.44 0.96
C ASN A 365 6.08 -19.58 1.94
N ASP A 366 7.39 -19.42 1.69
CA ASP A 366 8.23 -18.53 2.50
C ASP A 366 7.76 -17.06 2.40
N TYR A 367 7.49 -16.59 1.19
CA TYR A 367 6.96 -15.25 0.96
C TYR A 367 5.63 -15.01 1.69
N TYR A 368 4.66 -15.92 1.49
CA TYR A 368 3.33 -15.78 2.06
C TYR A 368 3.35 -15.85 3.60
N LYS A 369 4.10 -16.77 4.19
CA LYS A 369 4.28 -16.82 5.65
C LYS A 369 4.95 -15.56 6.18
N THR A 370 5.96 -15.05 5.47
CA THR A 370 6.70 -13.86 5.89
C THR A 370 5.85 -12.60 5.82
N PHE A 371 5.14 -12.36 4.70
CA PHE A 371 4.49 -11.07 4.44
C PHE A 371 2.97 -11.10 4.62
N TYR A 372 2.31 -12.21 4.48
CA TYR A 372 0.87 -12.33 4.74
C TYR A 372 0.56 -13.01 6.09
N GLY A 373 1.53 -13.72 6.68
CA GLY A 373 1.35 -14.44 7.94
C GLY A 373 0.59 -15.76 7.81
N VAL A 374 0.33 -16.22 6.58
CA VAL A 374 -0.36 -17.48 6.27
C VAL A 374 0.41 -18.22 5.18
N PRO A 375 0.32 -19.57 5.08
CA PRO A 375 0.85 -20.28 3.93
C PRO A 375 0.10 -19.91 2.66
N TYR A 376 0.72 -20.12 1.50
CA TYR A 376 0.02 -20.01 0.23
C TYR A 376 -0.96 -21.18 0.11
N ASP A 377 -2.21 -20.87 -0.21
CA ASP A 377 -3.28 -21.83 -0.49
C ASP A 377 -3.68 -21.64 -1.96
N ALA A 378 -3.29 -22.62 -2.83
CA ALA A 378 -3.46 -22.57 -4.28
C ALA A 378 -4.84 -23.06 -4.74
#